data_2ac32faf33174b44b81f51e223afcfa0
#
_entry.id   2ac32faf33174b44b81f51e223afcfa0
#
_cell.length_a   1.000
_cell.length_b   1.000
_cell.length_c   1.000
_cell.angle_alpha   90.00
_cell.angle_beta   90.00
_cell.angle_gamma   90.00
#
_symmetry.space_group_name_H-M   'P 1'
#
loop_
_entity.id
_entity.type
_entity.pdbx_description
1 polymer ?
#
loop_
_entity_poly.entity_id
_entity_poly.type
_entity_poly.pdbx_seq_one_letter_code
_entity_poly.pdbx_strand_id
1 'polypeptide(L)'
;MKPLTCIAIALWLAAPLTALSQGTPIFRDADLALGEKLIQENKCSACHARRVGGDGSAIYRPKGRINTAGALRGMVEYCNTELGLSLFPDEVTSMAAVLDRDHYHFESRPR
;
A
#
# COMPACT_ATOMS: atom_id res chain seq x y z
N MET A 1 -68.57 0.80 -27.57
CA MET A 1 -67.22 1.29 -27.73
C MET A 1 -66.52 1.13 -26.40
N LYS A 2 -65.54 0.23 -26.32
CA LYS A 2 -64.75 0.04 -25.09
C LYS A 2 -63.40 0.82 -25.24
N PRO A 3 -63.04 1.67 -24.29
CA PRO A 3 -61.75 2.32 -24.36
C PRO A 3 -60.59 1.30 -24.04
N LEU A 4 -59.67 1.21 -24.96
CA LEU A 4 -58.42 0.48 -24.74
C LEU A 4 -57.54 1.29 -23.79
N THR A 5 -57.39 0.78 -22.58
CA THR A 5 -56.46 1.34 -21.61
C THR A 5 -55.04 0.81 -21.93
N CYS A 6 -54.21 1.66 -22.53
CA CYS A 6 -52.79 1.36 -22.68
C CYS A 6 -52.10 1.41 -21.33
N ILE A 7 -51.75 0.25 -20.77
CA ILE A 7 -50.90 0.15 -19.59
C ILE A 7 -49.44 0.30 -20.08
N ALA A 8 -48.86 1.47 -19.85
CA ALA A 8 -47.45 1.70 -20.07
C ALA A 8 -46.67 1.02 -18.93
N ILE A 9 -46.06 -0.13 -19.21
CA ILE A 9 -45.15 -0.79 -18.30
C ILE A 9 -43.80 -0.05 -18.38
N ALA A 10 -43.52 0.79 -17.38
CA ALA A 10 -42.22 1.39 -17.22
C ALA A 10 -41.23 0.33 -16.72
N LEU A 11 -40.39 -0.20 -17.63
CA LEU A 11 -39.26 -1.02 -17.25
C LEU A 11 -38.21 -0.13 -16.55
N TRP A 12 -38.16 -0.22 -15.25
CA TRP A 12 -37.04 0.33 -14.48
C TRP A 12 -35.84 -0.58 -14.70
N LEU A 13 -34.88 -0.16 -15.53
CA LEU A 13 -33.58 -0.74 -15.64
C LEU A 13 -32.81 -0.41 -14.35
N ALA A 14 -32.83 -1.34 -13.39
CA ALA A 14 -31.94 -1.29 -12.25
C ALA A 14 -30.52 -1.64 -12.75
N ALA A 15 -29.71 -0.63 -13.00
CA ALA A 15 -28.29 -0.84 -13.25
C ALA A 15 -27.65 -1.38 -11.98
N PRO A 16 -26.88 -2.50 -12.04
CA PRO A 16 -26.14 -2.95 -10.87
C PRO A 16 -25.06 -1.92 -10.57
N LEU A 17 -25.16 -1.24 -9.42
CA LEU A 17 -24.05 -0.52 -8.85
C LEU A 17 -23.00 -1.57 -8.44
N THR A 18 -22.06 -1.83 -9.31
CA THR A 18 -20.84 -2.52 -8.92
C THR A 18 -20.05 -1.56 -8.02
N ALA A 19 -20.26 -1.68 -6.72
CA ALA A 19 -19.41 -1.04 -5.74
C ALA A 19 -18.00 -1.62 -5.91
N LEU A 20 -17.11 -0.87 -6.56
CA LEU A 20 -15.69 -1.15 -6.54
C LEU A 20 -15.22 -0.98 -5.09
N SER A 21 -15.11 -2.09 -4.37
CA SER A 21 -14.51 -2.13 -3.04
C SER A 21 -13.03 -1.85 -3.19
N GLN A 22 -12.65 -0.58 -3.23
CA GLN A 22 -11.27 -0.19 -3.02
C GLN A 22 -11.02 -0.27 -1.52
N GLY A 23 -10.17 -1.23 -1.10
CA GLY A 23 -9.75 -1.34 0.29
C GLY A 23 -9.19 0.00 0.79
N THR A 24 -9.38 0.29 2.07
CA THR A 24 -8.79 1.46 2.72
C THR A 24 -7.27 1.42 2.55
N PRO A 25 -6.62 2.51 2.08
CA PRO A 25 -5.18 2.57 1.97
C PRO A 25 -4.53 2.26 3.32
N ILE A 26 -3.60 1.31 3.35
CA ILE A 26 -3.00 0.83 4.61
C ILE A 26 -2.00 1.82 5.21
N PHE A 27 -1.49 2.76 4.41
CA PHE A 27 -0.53 3.77 4.85
C PHE A 27 -1.16 5.13 5.17
N ARG A 28 -2.49 5.25 5.11
CA ARG A 28 -3.18 6.54 5.28
C ARG A 28 -2.79 7.25 6.56
N ASP A 29 -2.79 6.55 7.67
CA ASP A 29 -2.59 7.10 9.01
C ASP A 29 -1.17 6.81 9.54
N ALA A 30 -0.24 6.43 8.66
CA ALA A 30 1.13 6.13 9.04
C ALA A 30 1.89 7.38 9.48
N ASP A 31 2.69 7.24 10.52
CA ASP A 31 3.61 8.29 11.00
C ASP A 31 4.91 8.25 10.20
N LEU A 32 5.02 9.09 9.18
CA LEU A 32 6.20 9.13 8.31
C LEU A 32 7.47 9.55 9.05
N ALA A 33 7.37 10.48 9.99
CA ALA A 33 8.54 10.92 10.78
C ALA A 33 9.07 9.79 11.66
N LEU A 34 8.18 9.02 12.28
CA LEU A 34 8.53 7.82 13.02
C LEU A 34 9.17 6.78 12.09
N GLY A 35 8.58 6.54 10.93
CA GLY A 35 9.12 5.62 9.93
C GLY A 35 10.54 5.98 9.50
N GLU A 36 10.81 7.23 9.18
CA GLU A 36 12.14 7.74 8.83
C GLU A 36 13.15 7.49 9.94
N LYS A 37 12.78 7.83 11.17
CA LYS A 37 13.61 7.62 12.36
C LYS A 37 13.98 6.16 12.53
N LEU A 38 13.01 5.27 12.45
CA LEU A 38 13.21 3.82 12.63
C LEU A 38 14.08 3.21 11.51
N ILE A 39 13.91 3.63 10.27
CA ILE A 39 14.76 3.22 9.15
C ILE A 39 16.22 3.61 9.41
N GLN A 40 16.44 4.81 9.90
CA GLN A 40 17.78 5.32 10.25
C GLN A 40 18.41 4.55 11.43
N GLU A 41 17.66 4.42 12.51
CA GLU A 41 18.14 3.74 13.74
C GLU A 41 18.49 2.27 13.50
N ASN A 42 17.71 1.58 12.67
CA ASN A 42 17.96 0.19 12.32
C ASN A 42 18.98 0.01 11.16
N LYS A 43 19.54 1.10 10.65
CA LYS A 43 20.57 1.11 9.60
C LYS A 43 20.21 0.30 8.36
N CYS A 44 18.93 0.40 7.95
CA CYS A 44 18.38 -0.37 6.82
C CYS A 44 19.16 -0.12 5.53
N SER A 45 19.46 1.13 5.21
CA SER A 45 20.22 1.51 4.00
C SER A 45 21.64 0.95 3.99
N ALA A 46 22.32 0.92 5.13
CA ALA A 46 23.68 0.36 5.22
C ALA A 46 23.69 -1.15 4.95
N CYS A 47 22.71 -1.89 5.46
CA CYS A 47 22.55 -3.31 5.19
C CYS A 47 22.24 -3.57 3.70
N HIS A 48 21.31 -2.81 3.12
CA HIS A 48 20.96 -2.90 1.71
C HIS A 48 22.14 -2.54 0.79
N ALA A 49 22.92 -1.51 1.15
CA ALA A 49 24.11 -1.12 0.39
C ALA A 49 25.16 -2.25 0.30
N ARG A 50 25.31 -3.02 1.36
CA ARG A 50 26.19 -4.20 1.31
C ARG A 50 25.72 -5.28 0.34
N ARG A 51 24.42 -5.36 0.07
CA ARG A 51 23.84 -6.36 -0.85
C ARG A 51 23.82 -5.92 -2.29
N VAL A 52 23.48 -4.66 -2.56
CA VAL A 52 23.22 -4.16 -3.91
C VAL A 52 24.16 -3.05 -4.34
N GLY A 53 25.02 -2.57 -3.45
CA GLY A 53 25.93 -1.45 -3.72
C GLY A 53 25.27 -0.09 -3.59
N GLY A 54 26.03 0.98 -3.87
CA GLY A 54 25.57 2.36 -3.81
C GLY A 54 25.01 2.74 -2.43
N ASP A 55 23.90 3.42 -2.42
CA ASP A 55 23.15 3.82 -1.22
C ASP A 55 22.15 2.76 -0.72
N GLY A 56 22.12 1.59 -1.36
CA GLY A 56 21.20 0.50 -1.03
C GLY A 56 19.82 0.61 -1.69
N SER A 57 19.50 1.71 -2.33
CA SER A 57 18.15 1.95 -2.88
C SER A 57 17.78 1.04 -4.06
N ALA A 58 18.78 0.45 -4.73
CA ALA A 58 18.54 -0.48 -5.83
C ALA A 58 17.80 -1.76 -5.42
N ILE A 59 17.71 -2.05 -4.12
CA ILE A 59 16.91 -3.18 -3.62
C ILE A 59 15.40 -2.94 -3.76
N TYR A 60 14.96 -1.68 -3.82
CA TYR A 60 13.57 -1.29 -3.91
C TYR A 60 13.11 -1.28 -5.37
N ARG A 61 12.37 -2.29 -5.78
CA ARG A 61 11.92 -2.48 -7.18
C ARG A 61 10.40 -2.57 -7.26
N PRO A 62 9.69 -1.49 -7.64
CA PRO A 62 8.22 -1.47 -7.69
C PRO A 62 7.61 -2.50 -8.66
N LYS A 63 8.36 -2.91 -9.67
CA LYS A 63 7.95 -3.93 -10.66
C LYS A 63 8.50 -5.32 -10.36
N GLY A 64 9.13 -5.51 -9.21
CA GLY A 64 9.67 -6.80 -8.77
C GLY A 64 8.63 -7.63 -8.00
N ARG A 65 9.13 -8.48 -7.10
CA ARG A 65 8.28 -9.36 -6.27
C ARG A 65 7.37 -8.59 -5.31
N ILE A 66 7.82 -7.43 -4.83
CA ILE A 66 7.02 -6.53 -4.00
C ILE A 66 6.33 -5.56 -4.94
N ASN A 67 5.06 -5.83 -5.24
CA ASN A 67 4.28 -5.10 -6.21
C ASN A 67 2.93 -4.57 -5.68
N THR A 68 2.73 -4.63 -4.37
CA THR A 68 1.57 -4.06 -3.67
C THR A 68 1.99 -3.44 -2.35
N ALA A 69 1.18 -2.52 -1.83
CA ALA A 69 1.37 -1.94 -0.51
C ALA A 69 1.40 -3.01 0.60
N GLY A 70 0.51 -3.99 0.52
CA GLY A 70 0.48 -5.11 1.47
C GLY A 70 1.74 -5.97 1.42
N ALA A 71 2.25 -6.26 0.23
CA ALA A 71 3.49 -7.01 0.06
C ALA A 71 4.71 -6.22 0.59
N LEU A 72 4.73 -4.91 0.40
CA LEU A 72 5.78 -4.03 0.94
C LEU A 72 5.78 -4.05 2.48
N ARG A 73 4.61 -3.85 3.09
CA ARG A 73 4.47 -3.94 4.55
C ARG A 73 4.88 -5.32 5.06
N GLY A 74 4.47 -6.37 4.37
CA GLY A 74 4.83 -7.76 4.71
C GLY A 74 6.34 -8.01 4.66
N MET A 75 7.06 -7.40 3.72
CA MET A 75 8.53 -7.50 3.66
C MET A 75 9.20 -6.78 4.84
N VAL A 76 8.72 -5.62 5.24
CA VAL A 76 9.23 -4.91 6.43
C VAL A 76 8.99 -5.76 7.68
N GLU A 77 7.80 -6.36 7.82
CA GLU A 77 7.52 -7.28 8.92
C GLU A 77 8.41 -8.53 8.90
N TYR A 78 8.68 -9.08 7.73
CA TYR A 78 9.63 -10.19 7.59
C TYR A 78 11.03 -9.79 8.09
N CYS A 79 11.53 -8.63 7.70
CA CYS A 79 12.81 -8.12 8.18
C CYS A 79 12.79 -7.86 9.69
N ASN A 80 11.70 -7.33 10.24
CA ASN A 80 11.51 -7.16 11.68
C ASN A 80 11.70 -8.48 12.42
N THR A 81 11.08 -9.54 11.94
CA THR A 81 11.18 -10.88 12.53
C THR A 81 12.57 -11.48 12.36
N GLU A 82 13.10 -11.49 11.14
CA GLU A 82 14.40 -12.12 10.83
C GLU A 82 15.57 -11.43 11.54
N LEU A 83 15.50 -10.10 11.72
CA LEU A 83 16.55 -9.33 12.37
C LEU A 83 16.31 -9.10 13.86
N GLY A 84 15.18 -9.57 14.39
CA GLY A 84 14.82 -9.42 15.80
C GLY A 84 14.70 -7.97 16.25
N LEU A 85 14.11 -7.10 15.44
CA LEU A 85 14.05 -5.67 15.70
C LEU A 85 13.03 -5.27 16.79
N SER A 86 12.08 -6.15 17.09
CA SER A 86 11.02 -5.95 18.08
C SER A 86 10.16 -4.71 17.81
N LEU A 87 9.89 -4.43 16.53
CA LEU A 87 9.02 -3.34 16.11
C LEU A 87 7.54 -3.69 16.32
N PHE A 88 6.77 -2.70 16.75
CA PHE A 88 5.32 -2.83 16.82
C PHE A 88 4.67 -2.74 15.43
N PRO A 89 3.42 -3.25 15.26
CA PRO A 89 2.76 -3.25 13.95
C PRO A 89 2.59 -1.89 13.30
N ASP A 90 2.36 -0.84 14.06
CA ASP A 90 2.26 0.54 13.57
C ASP A 90 3.62 1.11 13.17
N GLU A 91 4.69 0.73 13.84
CA GLU A 91 6.06 1.08 13.46
C GLU A 91 6.45 0.43 12.14
N VAL A 92 6.14 -0.85 11.96
CA VAL A 92 6.31 -1.56 10.68
C VAL A 92 5.55 -0.85 9.56
N THR A 93 4.30 -0.48 9.82
CA THR A 93 3.47 0.26 8.85
C THR A 93 4.07 1.62 8.52
N SER A 94 4.58 2.34 9.50
CA SER A 94 5.22 3.65 9.32
C SER A 94 6.49 3.56 8.48
N MET A 95 7.34 2.56 8.71
CA MET A 95 8.53 2.30 7.90
C MET A 95 8.15 1.94 6.45
N ALA A 96 7.19 1.06 6.26
CA ALA A 96 6.72 0.68 4.93
C ALA A 96 6.11 1.88 4.17
N ALA A 97 5.39 2.77 4.87
CA ALA A 97 4.86 3.99 4.28
C ALA A 97 5.94 4.94 3.77
N VAL A 98 7.06 5.06 4.47
CA VAL A 98 8.22 5.85 4.01
C VAL A 98 8.82 5.24 2.75
N LEU A 99 9.00 3.92 2.71
CA LEU A 99 9.51 3.22 1.53
C LEU A 99 8.55 3.35 0.33
N ASP A 100 7.25 3.34 0.59
CA ASP A 100 6.24 3.58 -0.44
C ASP A 100 6.32 5.01 -0.99
N ARG A 101 6.43 5.99 -0.13
CA ARG A 101 6.59 7.40 -0.51
C ARG A 101 7.82 7.62 -1.39
N ASP A 102 8.95 7.03 -1.02
CA ASP A 102 10.25 7.33 -1.62
C ASP A 102 10.58 6.44 -2.83
N HIS A 103 10.08 5.21 -2.87
CA HIS A 103 10.54 4.21 -3.85
C HIS A 103 9.43 3.49 -4.62
N TYR A 104 8.33 3.10 -3.98
CA TYR A 104 7.34 2.20 -4.59
C TYR A 104 6.12 2.91 -5.16
N HIS A 105 5.57 3.91 -4.48
CA HIS A 105 4.42 4.71 -4.91
C HIS A 105 3.14 3.90 -5.19
N PHE A 106 2.86 2.89 -4.38
CA PHE A 106 1.64 2.11 -4.48
C PHE A 106 0.41 2.90 -4.02
N GLU A 107 0.55 3.66 -2.94
CA GLU A 107 -0.50 4.49 -2.36
C GLU A 107 -0.16 5.99 -2.40
N SER A 108 1.13 6.35 -2.34
CA SER A 108 1.62 7.72 -2.44
C SER A 108 1.89 8.10 -3.89
N ARG A 109 0.86 8.26 -4.70
CA ARG A 109 1.03 8.72 -6.08
C ARG A 109 1.46 10.18 -6.12
N PRO A 110 2.47 10.55 -6.93
CA PRO A 110 2.74 11.96 -7.19
C PRO A 110 1.48 12.61 -7.80
N ARG A 111 1.07 13.73 -7.22
CA ARG A 111 -0.02 14.53 -7.77
C ARG A 111 0.44 15.34 -8.95
#